data_22a0d5ac231fd60b3c68be47b1cda229
#
_entry.id   22a0d5ac231fd60b3c68be47b1cda229
#
_cell.length_a   1.000
_cell.length_b   1.000
_cell.length_c   1.000
_cell.angle_alpha   90.00
_cell.angle_beta   90.00
_cell.angle_gamma   90.00
#
_symmetry.space_group_name_H-M   'P 1'
#
loop_
_entity.id
_entity.type
_entity.pdbx_description
1 polymer ?
#
loop_
_entity_poly.entity_id
_entity_poly.type
_entity_poly.pdbx_seq_one_letter_code
_entity_poly.pdbx_strand_id
1 'polypeptide(L)'
;MTESAPGTIRIGISSWGALPGFYPFSIKSGDKLTWFARFFSVVEVNVSFYRLVPPATYDTWAEITPPDFMFDVKAFSELTHFRESPPGETFAAFRDSYASLRATGRLGGILFQFPPRFANSPASQAYLRRVGREMAGDVAIVEFRNHTWLAPDIAESTFSLLREAGLAYAIADEPQIPNDTVPPLPAVTNPALAYVRLHGRNAAAWYRGGSGGTRYDYDYSPAELQEWAATVENLARQVREVHVMFNNNAKGAGTRNAMALGELLGVSLEDPPPLPPEQARLFSEDS
;
A
#
# COMPACT_ATOMS: atom_id res chain seq x y z
N MET A 1 -19.46 -14.84 -24.38
CA MET A 1 -18.93 -13.69 -23.63
C MET A 1 -17.42 -13.87 -23.65
N THR A 2 -16.69 -13.01 -24.34
CA THR A 2 -15.22 -13.04 -24.33
C THR A 2 -14.78 -12.66 -22.92
N GLU A 3 -14.15 -13.58 -22.19
CA GLU A 3 -13.48 -13.22 -20.94
C GLU A 3 -12.48 -12.12 -21.26
N SER A 4 -12.66 -10.99 -20.61
CA SER A 4 -11.69 -9.89 -20.62
C SER A 4 -10.37 -10.40 -20.02
N ALA A 5 -9.24 -10.02 -20.60
CA ALA A 5 -7.95 -10.34 -20.00
C ALA A 5 -7.90 -9.85 -18.53
N PRO A 6 -7.28 -10.61 -17.63
CA PRO A 6 -7.15 -10.19 -16.23
C PRO A 6 -6.37 -8.88 -16.13
N GLY A 7 -6.69 -8.08 -15.11
CA GLY A 7 -6.00 -6.84 -14.84
C GLY A 7 -4.52 -7.04 -14.49
N THR A 8 -3.74 -6.00 -14.67
CA THR A 8 -2.30 -6.01 -14.36
C THR A 8 -2.08 -6.15 -12.86
N ILE A 9 -1.24 -7.10 -12.44
CA ILE A 9 -0.82 -7.26 -11.05
C ILE A 9 0.52 -6.57 -10.86
N ARG A 10 0.60 -5.67 -9.87
CA ARG A 10 1.83 -4.99 -9.46
C ARG A 10 2.12 -5.31 -8.00
N ILE A 11 3.36 -5.70 -7.72
CA ILE A 11 3.84 -6.01 -6.37
C ILE A 11 4.85 -4.97 -5.98
N GLY A 12 4.75 -4.45 -4.77
CA GLY A 12 5.62 -3.42 -4.24
C GLY A 12 5.74 -3.44 -2.72
N ILE A 13 6.47 -2.48 -2.21
CA ILE A 13 6.77 -2.33 -0.78
C ILE A 13 6.31 -0.94 -0.31
N SER A 14 5.87 -0.87 0.94
CA SER A 14 5.53 0.41 1.59
C SER A 14 6.80 1.19 1.94
N SER A 15 7.40 1.87 0.97
CA SER A 15 8.66 2.62 1.01
C SER A 15 9.87 1.83 0.49
N TRP A 16 10.82 2.58 -0.07
CA TRP A 16 12.11 2.04 -0.54
C TRP A 16 13.32 2.45 0.33
N GLY A 17 13.10 3.27 1.36
CA GLY A 17 14.21 3.88 2.11
C GLY A 17 15.00 2.91 2.99
N ALA A 18 14.31 2.10 3.77
CA ALA A 18 14.88 1.19 4.75
C ALA A 18 14.35 -0.23 4.52
N LEU A 19 15.06 -1.01 3.70
CA LEU A 19 14.76 -2.41 3.41
C LEU A 19 15.97 -3.26 3.83
N PRO A 20 15.95 -3.84 5.04
CA PRO A 20 17.07 -4.64 5.56
C PRO A 20 17.39 -5.81 4.61
N GLY A 21 18.65 -6.00 4.31
CA GLY A 21 19.11 -7.10 3.46
C GLY A 21 18.82 -6.97 1.97
N PHE A 22 18.18 -5.89 1.51
CA PHE A 22 17.84 -5.70 0.10
C PHE A 22 18.90 -4.90 -0.67
N TYR A 23 19.51 -3.91 -0.03
CA TYR A 23 20.51 -3.07 -0.69
C TYR A 23 21.92 -3.53 -0.40
N PRO A 24 22.79 -3.75 -1.42
CA PRO A 24 24.23 -3.81 -1.19
C PRO A 24 24.75 -2.54 -0.48
N PHE A 25 25.74 -2.66 0.39
CA PHE A 25 26.33 -1.51 1.10
C PHE A 25 26.90 -0.43 0.17
N SER A 26 27.25 -0.82 -1.06
CA SER A 26 27.69 0.11 -2.10
C SER A 26 26.62 1.07 -2.62
N ILE A 27 25.34 0.74 -2.43
CA ILE A 27 24.21 1.57 -2.90
C ILE A 27 24.05 2.78 -1.99
N LYS A 28 24.23 3.97 -2.56
CA LYS A 28 24.02 5.24 -1.86
C LYS A 28 22.52 5.51 -1.66
N SER A 29 22.21 6.34 -0.68
CA SER A 29 20.81 6.68 -0.37
C SER A 29 20.03 7.25 -1.57
N GLY A 30 20.68 8.06 -2.40
CA GLY A 30 20.09 8.65 -3.61
C GLY A 30 19.78 7.63 -4.70
N ASP A 31 20.51 6.51 -4.74
CA ASP A 31 20.41 5.49 -5.80
C ASP A 31 19.42 4.37 -5.43
N LYS A 32 18.88 4.38 -4.20
CA LYS A 32 18.01 3.32 -3.69
C LYS A 32 16.74 3.15 -4.51
N LEU A 33 16.11 4.23 -4.96
CA LEU A 33 14.90 4.15 -5.77
C LEU A 33 15.17 3.54 -7.14
N THR A 34 16.25 3.95 -7.79
CA THR A 34 16.69 3.37 -9.07
C THR A 34 17.00 1.88 -8.93
N TRP A 35 17.67 1.50 -7.84
CA TRP A 35 17.90 0.09 -7.52
C TRP A 35 16.59 -0.67 -7.31
N PHE A 36 15.69 -0.13 -6.48
CA PHE A 36 14.40 -0.71 -6.14
C PHE A 36 13.53 -0.96 -7.38
N ALA A 37 13.49 0.01 -8.28
CA ALA A 37 12.66 -0.03 -9.48
C ALA A 37 13.13 -1.06 -10.55
N ARG A 38 14.26 -1.74 -10.33
CA ARG A 38 14.67 -2.90 -11.14
C ARG A 38 13.90 -4.15 -10.77
N PHE A 39 13.43 -4.25 -9.53
CA PHE A 39 12.82 -5.45 -8.96
C PHE A 39 11.32 -5.32 -8.72
N PHE A 40 10.83 -4.11 -8.55
CA PHE A 40 9.42 -3.83 -8.29
C PHE A 40 8.88 -2.82 -9.29
N SER A 41 7.61 -2.95 -9.65
CA SER A 41 6.95 -2.07 -10.62
C SER A 41 6.08 -0.99 -9.99
N VAL A 42 5.96 -0.98 -8.66
CA VAL A 42 5.19 -0.01 -7.89
C VAL A 42 5.79 0.20 -6.50
N VAL A 43 5.63 1.40 -5.98
CA VAL A 43 6.04 1.74 -4.60
C VAL A 43 5.02 2.63 -3.92
N GLU A 44 4.84 2.46 -2.60
CA GLU A 44 4.05 3.37 -1.78
C GLU A 44 4.93 4.48 -1.21
N VAL A 45 4.60 5.73 -1.52
CA VAL A 45 5.30 6.94 -1.06
C VAL A 45 4.75 7.35 0.30
N ASN A 46 5.43 6.96 1.39
CA ASN A 46 4.99 7.24 2.75
C ASN A 46 5.46 8.60 3.30
N VAL A 47 6.50 9.20 2.73
CA VAL A 47 7.00 10.51 3.18
C VAL A 47 5.96 11.63 3.00
N SER A 48 5.06 11.50 2.04
CA SER A 48 3.95 12.40 1.78
C SER A 48 2.93 12.48 2.94
N PHE A 49 2.89 11.48 3.80
CA PHE A 49 2.08 11.50 5.02
C PHE A 49 2.55 12.57 6.01
N TYR A 50 3.86 12.78 6.12
CA TYR A 50 4.47 13.68 7.10
C TYR A 50 4.62 15.12 6.60
N ARG A 51 4.69 15.32 5.30
CA ARG A 51 4.85 16.63 4.65
C ARG A 51 4.40 16.57 3.19
N LEU A 52 3.98 17.69 2.65
CA LEU A 52 3.80 17.84 1.21
C LEU A 52 5.17 17.70 0.52
N VAL A 53 5.28 16.73 -0.38
CA VAL A 53 6.51 16.51 -1.16
C VAL A 53 6.52 17.52 -2.30
N PRO A 54 7.61 18.28 -2.53
CA PRO A 54 7.68 19.22 -3.65
C PRO A 54 7.47 18.53 -5.01
N PRO A 55 6.74 19.12 -5.96
CA PRO A 55 6.51 18.52 -7.29
C PRO A 55 7.80 18.09 -7.99
N ALA A 56 8.85 18.92 -7.96
CA ALA A 56 10.17 18.60 -8.55
C ALA A 56 10.81 17.32 -7.97
N THR A 57 10.44 16.92 -6.76
CA THR A 57 10.91 15.65 -6.18
C THR A 57 10.23 14.46 -6.86
N TYR A 58 8.93 14.56 -7.13
CA TYR A 58 8.21 13.53 -7.88
C TYR A 58 8.71 13.46 -9.34
N ASP A 59 9.03 14.60 -9.96
CA ASP A 59 9.63 14.64 -11.29
C ASP A 59 10.95 13.86 -11.32
N THR A 60 11.84 14.15 -10.37
CA THR A 60 13.11 13.43 -10.23
C THR A 60 12.88 11.93 -10.04
N TRP A 61 11.93 11.50 -9.20
CA TRP A 61 11.65 10.08 -9.00
C TRP A 61 11.11 9.41 -10.28
N ALA A 62 10.26 10.11 -11.02
CA ALA A 62 9.77 9.64 -12.30
C ALA A 62 10.89 9.51 -13.35
N GLU A 63 11.83 10.44 -13.39
CA GLU A 63 12.97 10.42 -14.32
C GLU A 63 13.94 9.26 -14.08
N ILE A 64 14.19 8.90 -12.81
CA ILE A 64 15.16 7.86 -12.44
C ILE A 64 14.56 6.44 -12.33
N THR A 65 13.30 6.26 -12.68
CA THR A 65 12.61 4.96 -12.66
C THR A 65 12.07 4.60 -14.05
N PRO A 66 11.87 3.30 -14.36
CA PRO A 66 11.32 2.86 -15.65
C PRO A 66 9.99 3.55 -16.00
N PRO A 67 9.65 3.75 -17.28
CA PRO A 67 8.44 4.49 -17.69
C PRO A 67 7.11 3.92 -17.19
N ASP A 68 7.04 2.64 -16.92
CA ASP A 68 5.87 1.92 -16.42
C ASP A 68 5.84 1.74 -14.90
N PHE A 69 6.86 2.27 -14.19
CA PHE A 69 6.92 2.22 -12.74
C PHE A 69 5.88 3.16 -12.11
N MET A 70 5.08 2.66 -11.18
CA MET A 70 3.95 3.39 -10.56
C MET A 70 4.28 3.86 -9.14
N PHE A 71 3.70 4.99 -8.78
CA PHE A 71 3.78 5.55 -7.43
C PHE A 71 2.38 5.61 -6.81
N ASP A 72 2.18 4.90 -5.70
CA ASP A 72 1.03 5.10 -4.84
C ASP A 72 1.38 6.11 -3.76
N VAL A 73 0.63 7.20 -3.66
CA VAL A 73 0.97 8.29 -2.76
C VAL A 73 0.10 8.24 -1.52
N LYS A 74 0.72 8.14 -0.32
CA LYS A 74 -0.04 8.17 0.93
C LYS A 74 -0.51 9.59 1.21
N ALA A 75 -1.80 9.73 1.54
CA ALA A 75 -2.41 11.01 1.84
C ALA A 75 -1.71 11.73 3.00
N PHE A 76 -1.58 13.05 2.86
CA PHE A 76 -1.03 13.90 3.90
C PHE A 76 -1.81 13.74 5.21
N SER A 77 -1.11 13.67 6.34
CA SER A 77 -1.70 13.32 7.64
C SER A 77 -2.87 14.21 8.05
N GLU A 78 -2.87 15.48 7.65
CA GLU A 78 -4.00 16.39 7.92
C GLU A 78 -5.29 15.95 7.22
N LEU A 79 -5.23 15.13 6.18
CA LEU A 79 -6.39 14.59 5.47
C LEU A 79 -6.95 13.29 6.10
N THR A 80 -6.24 12.67 7.02
CA THR A 80 -6.65 11.39 7.62
C THR A 80 -6.59 11.37 9.14
N HIS A 81 -5.64 12.08 9.75
CA HIS A 81 -5.37 12.08 11.20
C HIS A 81 -5.78 13.40 11.89
N PHE A 82 -6.76 14.08 11.35
CA PHE A 82 -7.28 15.36 11.86
C PHE A 82 -8.12 15.21 13.14
N ARG A 83 -8.28 16.30 13.86
CA ARG A 83 -9.30 16.45 14.93
C ARG A 83 -10.53 17.18 14.40
N GLU A 84 -10.31 18.18 13.53
CA GLU A 84 -11.35 18.93 12.82
C GLU A 84 -11.21 18.67 11.32
N SER A 85 -12.32 18.63 10.60
CA SER A 85 -12.33 18.34 9.16
C SER A 85 -11.45 19.35 8.40
N PRO A 86 -10.44 18.90 7.63
CA PRO A 86 -9.51 19.79 6.95
C PRO A 86 -10.24 20.69 5.94
N PRO A 87 -9.75 21.92 5.71
CA PRO A 87 -10.27 22.79 4.67
C PRO A 87 -10.02 22.23 3.26
N GLY A 88 -10.76 22.70 2.26
CA GLY A 88 -10.58 22.28 0.85
C GLY A 88 -9.20 22.62 0.30
N GLU A 89 -8.60 23.68 0.77
CA GLU A 89 -7.25 24.11 0.39
C GLU A 89 -6.18 23.06 0.72
N THR A 90 -6.34 22.29 1.81
CA THR A 90 -5.43 21.19 2.14
C THR A 90 -5.49 20.07 1.09
N PHE A 91 -6.69 19.75 0.57
CA PHE A 91 -6.84 18.78 -0.53
C PHE A 91 -6.19 19.33 -1.81
N ALA A 92 -6.44 20.61 -2.15
CA ALA A 92 -5.88 21.22 -3.33
C ALA A 92 -4.34 21.22 -3.30
N ALA A 93 -3.74 21.71 -2.21
CA ALA A 93 -2.29 21.73 -2.03
C ALA A 93 -1.67 20.33 -2.11
N PHE A 94 -2.33 19.32 -1.53
CA PHE A 94 -1.88 17.95 -1.61
C PHE A 94 -1.95 17.42 -3.06
N ARG A 95 -3.05 17.66 -3.78
CA ARG A 95 -3.21 17.26 -5.19
C ARG A 95 -2.20 17.93 -6.12
N ASP A 96 -1.89 19.19 -5.87
CA ASP A 96 -0.89 19.94 -6.63
C ASP A 96 0.52 19.36 -6.41
N SER A 97 0.81 18.85 -5.22
CA SER A 97 2.13 18.31 -4.89
C SER A 97 2.55 17.12 -5.77
N TYR A 98 1.62 16.28 -6.20
CA TYR A 98 1.88 15.09 -7.04
C TYR A 98 1.31 15.22 -8.47
N ALA A 99 0.94 16.41 -8.89
CA ALA A 99 0.31 16.64 -10.20
C ALA A 99 1.12 16.11 -11.38
N SER A 100 2.45 16.13 -11.29
CA SER A 100 3.34 15.61 -12.33
C SER A 100 3.23 14.10 -12.50
N LEU A 101 3.07 13.33 -11.43
CA LEU A 101 2.82 11.88 -11.54
C LEU A 101 1.52 11.59 -12.29
N ARG A 102 0.48 12.40 -12.06
CA ARG A 102 -0.79 12.29 -12.80
C ARG A 102 -0.59 12.63 -14.27
N ALA A 103 0.10 13.73 -14.57
CA ALA A 103 0.32 14.20 -15.94
C ALA A 103 1.15 13.21 -16.77
N THR A 104 2.06 12.46 -16.15
CA THR A 104 2.91 11.45 -16.80
C THR A 104 2.32 10.04 -16.79
N GLY A 105 1.13 9.84 -16.20
CA GLY A 105 0.51 8.51 -16.07
C GLY A 105 1.23 7.58 -15.08
N ARG A 106 2.03 8.14 -14.15
CA ARG A 106 2.83 7.41 -13.17
C ARG A 106 2.15 7.31 -11.78
N LEU A 107 0.99 7.93 -11.62
CA LEU A 107 0.19 7.86 -10.40
C LEU A 107 -0.66 6.60 -10.40
N GLY A 108 -0.41 5.68 -9.46
CA GLY A 108 -1.21 4.47 -9.25
C GLY A 108 -2.49 4.79 -8.48
N GLY A 109 -2.34 5.26 -7.26
CA GLY A 109 -3.47 5.65 -6.40
C GLY A 109 -3.05 6.51 -5.22
N ILE A 110 -4.04 7.01 -4.50
CA ILE A 110 -3.84 7.86 -3.30
C ILE A 110 -4.39 7.13 -2.08
N LEU A 111 -3.50 6.73 -1.18
CA LEU A 111 -3.87 5.95 0.00
C LEU A 111 -4.31 6.82 1.17
N PHE A 112 -5.58 6.85 1.46
CA PHE A 112 -6.19 7.40 2.67
C PHE A 112 -6.29 6.34 3.76
N GLN A 113 -5.21 6.12 4.50
CA GLN A 113 -5.21 5.23 5.67
C GLN A 113 -5.70 5.99 6.90
N PHE A 114 -6.86 5.63 7.41
CA PHE A 114 -7.46 6.24 8.60
C PHE A 114 -6.97 5.59 9.89
N PRO A 115 -6.87 6.36 10.99
CA PRO A 115 -6.45 5.83 12.28
C PRO A 115 -7.58 5.01 12.96
N PRO A 116 -7.25 4.18 13.98
CA PRO A 116 -8.25 3.39 14.71
C PRO A 116 -9.41 4.20 15.32
N ARG A 117 -9.21 5.49 15.63
CA ARG A 117 -10.28 6.36 16.13
C ARG A 117 -11.32 6.75 15.07
N PHE A 118 -11.05 6.52 13.78
CA PHE A 118 -11.99 6.78 12.68
C PHE A 118 -13.01 5.65 12.59
N ALA A 119 -13.96 5.65 13.54
CA ALA A 119 -15.04 4.67 13.59
C ALA A 119 -16.14 4.99 12.56
N ASN A 120 -16.93 3.98 12.21
CA ASN A 120 -18.12 4.15 11.37
C ASN A 120 -19.16 5.01 12.08
N SER A 121 -19.40 6.19 11.56
CA SER A 121 -20.37 7.15 12.04
C SER A 121 -20.93 7.98 10.88
N PRO A 122 -22.09 8.64 11.03
CA PRO A 122 -22.61 9.52 9.99
C PRO A 122 -21.62 10.60 9.55
N ALA A 123 -20.84 11.16 10.48
CA ALA A 123 -19.81 12.17 10.19
C ALA A 123 -18.66 11.56 9.39
N SER A 124 -18.17 10.38 9.77
CA SER A 124 -17.11 9.67 9.05
C SER A 124 -17.56 9.27 7.64
N GLN A 125 -18.78 8.79 7.49
CA GLN A 125 -19.37 8.48 6.17
C GLN A 125 -19.49 9.72 5.28
N ALA A 126 -19.95 10.84 5.84
CA ALA A 126 -20.00 12.12 5.12
C ALA A 126 -18.60 12.58 4.68
N TYR A 127 -17.59 12.36 5.53
CA TYR A 127 -16.20 12.67 5.18
C TYR A 127 -15.68 11.79 4.04
N LEU A 128 -15.96 10.50 4.02
CA LEU A 128 -15.59 9.63 2.90
C LEU A 128 -16.22 10.08 1.58
N ARG A 129 -17.51 10.45 1.58
CA ARG A 129 -18.16 11.05 0.40
C ARG A 129 -17.49 12.37 -0.04
N ARG A 130 -17.00 13.15 0.92
CA ARG A 130 -16.21 14.34 0.62
C ARG A 130 -14.87 13.98 -0.01
N VAL A 131 -14.13 13.01 0.53
CA VAL A 131 -12.87 12.52 -0.06
C VAL A 131 -13.10 12.14 -1.53
N GLY A 132 -14.17 11.38 -1.84
CA GLY A 132 -14.49 11.02 -3.22
C GLY A 132 -14.68 12.25 -4.14
N ARG A 133 -15.34 13.30 -3.66
CA ARG A 133 -15.51 14.54 -4.44
C ARG A 133 -14.21 15.33 -4.60
N GLU A 134 -13.47 15.54 -3.51
CA GLU A 134 -12.21 16.31 -3.52
C GLU A 134 -11.12 15.62 -4.34
N MET A 135 -11.15 14.28 -4.41
CA MET A 135 -10.17 13.48 -5.14
C MET A 135 -10.65 13.07 -6.54
N ALA A 136 -11.74 13.65 -7.03
CA ALA A 136 -12.26 13.30 -8.36
C ALA A 136 -11.20 13.42 -9.45
N GLY A 137 -11.09 12.38 -10.29
CA GLY A 137 -10.05 12.22 -11.30
C GLY A 137 -8.82 11.44 -10.88
N ASP A 138 -8.62 11.18 -9.57
CA ASP A 138 -7.61 10.29 -9.01
C ASP A 138 -8.28 9.06 -8.39
N VAL A 139 -7.57 7.92 -8.32
CA VAL A 139 -8.06 6.75 -7.59
C VAL A 139 -7.70 6.92 -6.11
N ALA A 140 -8.68 7.36 -5.31
CA ALA A 140 -8.51 7.43 -3.86
C ALA A 140 -8.82 6.06 -3.23
N ILE A 141 -7.89 5.57 -2.42
CA ILE A 141 -7.90 4.26 -1.78
C ILE A 141 -8.15 4.47 -0.29
N VAL A 142 -9.11 3.77 0.30
CA VAL A 142 -9.46 3.89 1.72
C VAL A 142 -9.04 2.64 2.47
N GLU A 143 -8.16 2.81 3.44
CA GLU A 143 -7.79 1.77 4.41
C GLU A 143 -8.38 2.10 5.77
N PHE A 144 -9.19 1.19 6.28
CA PHE A 144 -9.74 1.24 7.62
C PHE A 144 -8.81 0.57 8.63
N ARG A 145 -8.83 1.08 9.86
CA ARG A 145 -8.14 0.52 11.04
C ARG A 145 -9.08 0.41 12.23
N ASN A 146 -10.38 0.55 12.00
CA ASN A 146 -11.40 0.40 13.02
C ASN A 146 -12.41 -0.67 12.59
N HIS A 147 -12.60 -1.69 13.41
CA HIS A 147 -13.44 -2.85 13.12
C HIS A 147 -14.90 -2.51 12.79
N THR A 148 -15.41 -1.37 13.26
CA THR A 148 -16.82 -0.98 13.04
C THR A 148 -17.18 -0.74 11.58
N TRP A 149 -16.19 -0.57 10.70
CA TRP A 149 -16.39 -0.44 9.26
C TRP A 149 -16.65 -1.78 8.57
N LEU A 150 -16.09 -2.86 9.12
CA LEU A 150 -16.09 -4.19 8.50
C LEU A 150 -16.72 -5.26 9.41
N ALA A 151 -17.54 -4.84 10.38
CA ALA A 151 -18.35 -5.76 11.13
C ALA A 151 -19.29 -6.55 10.18
N PRO A 152 -19.59 -7.83 10.46
CA PRO A 152 -20.29 -8.73 9.53
C PRO A 152 -21.60 -8.19 8.96
N ASP A 153 -22.36 -7.45 9.76
CA ASP A 153 -23.63 -6.81 9.40
C ASP A 153 -23.47 -5.44 8.74
N ILE A 154 -22.27 -4.88 8.73
CA ILE A 154 -21.97 -3.52 8.25
C ILE A 154 -21.12 -3.53 6.97
N ALA A 155 -20.28 -4.53 6.76
CA ALA A 155 -19.27 -4.55 5.70
C ALA A 155 -19.85 -4.22 4.31
N GLU A 156 -20.97 -4.84 3.91
CA GLU A 156 -21.56 -4.59 2.58
C GLU A 156 -22.08 -3.15 2.44
N SER A 157 -22.64 -2.56 3.50
CA SER A 157 -23.05 -1.15 3.46
C SER A 157 -21.85 -0.20 3.36
N THR A 158 -20.72 -0.57 3.97
CA THR A 158 -19.44 0.14 3.80
C THR A 158 -18.93 0.04 2.38
N PHE A 159 -18.93 -1.15 1.77
CA PHE A 159 -18.52 -1.30 0.38
C PHE A 159 -19.44 -0.55 -0.59
N SER A 160 -20.75 -0.53 -0.33
CA SER A 160 -21.70 0.26 -1.12
C SER A 160 -21.41 1.77 -1.01
N LEU A 161 -21.14 2.28 0.20
CA LEU A 161 -20.71 3.66 0.41
C LEU A 161 -19.45 4.01 -0.39
N LEU A 162 -18.44 3.13 -0.40
CA LEU A 162 -17.20 3.38 -1.14
C LEU A 162 -17.43 3.38 -2.65
N ARG A 163 -18.25 2.44 -3.18
CA ARG A 163 -18.65 2.40 -4.60
C ARG A 163 -19.36 3.69 -5.01
N GLU A 164 -20.35 4.14 -4.24
CA GLU A 164 -21.08 5.39 -4.48
C GLU A 164 -20.17 6.62 -4.48
N ALA A 165 -19.16 6.63 -3.60
CA ALA A 165 -18.19 7.71 -3.49
C ALA A 165 -17.04 7.61 -4.52
N GLY A 166 -16.98 6.56 -5.33
CA GLY A 166 -15.90 6.33 -6.30
C GLY A 166 -14.56 5.94 -5.68
N LEU A 167 -14.58 5.46 -4.43
CA LEU A 167 -13.38 5.12 -3.65
C LEU A 167 -13.00 3.64 -3.81
N ALA A 168 -11.71 3.35 -3.90
CA ALA A 168 -11.18 2.00 -3.82
C ALA A 168 -11.02 1.57 -2.36
N TYR A 169 -11.34 0.34 -2.05
CA TYR A 169 -11.11 -0.26 -0.74
C TYR A 169 -9.71 -0.89 -0.67
N ALA A 170 -8.97 -0.62 0.39
CA ALA A 170 -7.73 -1.32 0.70
C ALA A 170 -8.01 -2.53 1.60
N ILE A 171 -7.70 -3.72 1.10
CA ILE A 171 -7.75 -4.96 1.86
C ILE A 171 -6.50 -5.01 2.74
N ALA A 172 -6.67 -4.82 4.05
CA ALA A 172 -5.56 -4.83 4.99
C ALA A 172 -5.46 -6.19 5.69
N ASP A 173 -4.31 -6.87 5.53
CA ASP A 173 -3.98 -8.05 6.32
C ASP A 173 -3.16 -7.65 7.54
N GLU A 174 -3.77 -7.80 8.70
CA GLU A 174 -3.20 -7.47 10.00
C GLU A 174 -3.63 -8.54 11.03
N PRO A 175 -3.04 -8.57 12.24
CA PRO A 175 -3.46 -9.53 13.25
C PRO A 175 -4.96 -9.44 13.51
N GLN A 176 -5.63 -10.59 13.55
CA GLN A 176 -7.08 -10.63 13.78
C GLN A 176 -7.39 -10.58 15.28
N ILE A 177 -7.54 -9.37 15.82
CA ILE A 177 -7.83 -9.11 17.23
C ILE A 177 -9.31 -8.73 17.35
N PRO A 178 -10.13 -9.53 18.07
CA PRO A 178 -11.55 -9.32 18.15
C PRO A 178 -11.93 -7.90 18.62
N ASN A 179 -12.87 -7.27 17.94
CA ASN A 179 -13.41 -5.92 18.23
C ASN A 179 -12.39 -4.78 18.16
N ASP A 180 -11.27 -4.98 17.45
CA ASP A 180 -10.23 -3.96 17.34
C ASP A 180 -9.69 -3.81 15.92
N THR A 181 -9.10 -4.85 15.36
CA THR A 181 -8.54 -4.83 14.01
C THR A 181 -9.58 -5.17 12.94
N VAL A 182 -9.26 -4.90 11.68
CA VAL A 182 -10.16 -5.17 10.56
C VAL A 182 -9.89 -6.55 9.94
N PRO A 183 -10.95 -7.28 9.51
CA PRO A 183 -10.76 -8.51 8.76
C PRO A 183 -10.31 -8.20 7.31
N PRO A 184 -9.45 -9.04 6.69
CA PRO A 184 -8.99 -8.86 5.31
C PRO A 184 -10.06 -9.35 4.30
N LEU A 185 -11.22 -8.71 4.28
CA LEU A 185 -12.33 -9.10 3.40
C LEU A 185 -12.00 -8.74 1.95
N PRO A 186 -11.93 -9.70 1.01
CA PRO A 186 -11.71 -9.40 -0.40
C PRO A 186 -12.97 -8.74 -1.01
N ALA A 187 -12.85 -7.47 -1.37
CA ALA A 187 -13.93 -6.73 -2.03
C ALA A 187 -13.38 -5.71 -3.02
N VAL A 188 -14.05 -5.57 -4.16
CA VAL A 188 -13.79 -4.54 -5.16
C VAL A 188 -14.84 -3.45 -5.03
N THR A 189 -14.41 -2.21 -4.81
CA THR A 189 -15.28 -1.04 -4.74
C THR A 189 -15.00 -0.02 -5.85
N ASN A 190 -13.88 -0.16 -6.56
CA ASN A 190 -13.53 0.65 -7.71
C ASN A 190 -12.95 -0.23 -8.83
N PRO A 191 -13.49 -0.21 -10.07
CA PRO A 191 -13.03 -1.07 -11.15
C PRO A 191 -11.64 -0.71 -11.69
N ALA A 192 -11.09 0.44 -11.30
CA ALA A 192 -9.75 0.83 -11.71
C ALA A 192 -8.66 0.10 -10.95
N LEU A 193 -8.86 -0.12 -9.64
CA LEU A 193 -7.81 -0.61 -8.75
C LEU A 193 -8.37 -1.41 -7.58
N ALA A 194 -7.85 -2.61 -7.37
CA ALA A 194 -7.89 -3.32 -6.10
C ALA A 194 -6.55 -3.12 -5.37
N TYR A 195 -6.60 -2.88 -4.08
CA TYR A 195 -5.42 -2.57 -3.29
C TYR A 195 -5.30 -3.49 -2.10
N VAL A 196 -4.16 -4.16 -1.95
CA VAL A 196 -3.89 -5.10 -0.86
C VAL A 196 -2.69 -4.61 -0.07
N ARG A 197 -2.80 -4.56 1.25
CA ARG A 197 -1.68 -4.20 2.14
C ARG A 197 -1.42 -5.31 3.15
N LEU A 198 -0.25 -5.92 3.04
CA LEU A 198 0.19 -7.03 3.89
C LEU A 198 1.06 -6.47 5.03
N HIS A 199 0.45 -6.28 6.21
CA HIS A 199 1.11 -5.70 7.38
C HIS A 199 1.81 -6.74 8.27
N GLY A 200 1.50 -8.02 8.04
CA GLY A 200 1.90 -9.12 8.92
C GLY A 200 0.92 -9.34 10.07
N ARG A 201 0.96 -10.53 10.64
CA ARG A 201 -0.01 -11.03 11.63
C ARG A 201 0.58 -11.15 13.05
N ASN A 202 1.57 -10.31 13.40
CA ASN A 202 2.22 -10.34 14.71
C ASN A 202 1.34 -9.72 15.82
N ALA A 203 0.38 -10.49 16.34
CA ALA A 203 -0.54 -10.04 17.39
C ALA A 203 0.20 -9.68 18.70
N ALA A 204 1.27 -10.40 19.05
CA ALA A 204 2.02 -10.20 20.29
C ALA A 204 2.70 -8.83 20.37
N ALA A 205 3.07 -8.26 19.22
CA ALA A 205 3.75 -6.97 19.13
C ALA A 205 2.85 -5.83 18.61
N TRP A 206 1.58 -6.10 18.25
CA TRP A 206 0.71 -5.14 17.58
C TRP A 206 0.52 -3.82 18.35
N TYR A 207 0.42 -3.92 19.69
CA TYR A 207 0.26 -2.75 20.59
C TYR A 207 1.55 -2.32 21.27
N ARG A 208 2.64 -3.05 21.12
CA ARG A 208 3.91 -2.64 21.72
C ARG A 208 4.40 -1.39 21.00
N GLY A 209 4.10 -0.22 21.59
CA GLY A 209 4.55 1.07 21.11
C GLY A 209 6.07 1.13 21.07
N GLY A 210 6.61 1.61 19.99
CA GLY A 210 8.02 1.83 19.73
C GLY A 210 8.16 2.20 18.27
N SER A 211 9.25 2.80 17.87
CA SER A 211 9.53 3.20 16.51
C SER A 211 9.49 1.98 15.55
N GLY A 212 8.30 1.62 15.09
CA GLY A 212 8.01 0.95 13.84
C GLY A 212 8.45 -0.49 13.62
N GLY A 213 9.39 -1.07 14.38
CA GLY A 213 10.03 -2.31 13.97
C GLY A 213 9.26 -3.60 14.30
N THR A 214 8.80 -3.74 15.54
CA THR A 214 8.30 -5.04 16.04
C THR A 214 6.87 -5.37 15.59
N ARG A 215 6.01 -4.38 15.39
CA ARG A 215 4.64 -4.54 14.91
C ARG A 215 4.58 -5.25 13.56
N TYR A 216 5.50 -4.94 12.68
CA TYR A 216 5.60 -5.42 11.31
C TYR A 216 6.64 -6.53 11.13
N ASP A 217 7.12 -7.11 12.27
CA ASP A 217 8.02 -8.25 12.26
C ASP A 217 7.21 -9.53 12.10
N TYR A 218 6.97 -9.88 10.86
CA TYR A 218 6.22 -11.05 10.43
C TYR A 218 6.74 -11.52 9.08
N ASP A 219 6.98 -12.81 8.96
CA ASP A 219 7.35 -13.45 7.70
C ASP A 219 6.19 -14.36 7.27
N TYR A 220 5.55 -14.03 6.16
CA TYR A 220 4.45 -14.84 5.63
C TYR A 220 4.97 -16.20 5.19
N SER A 221 4.32 -17.25 5.67
CA SER A 221 4.62 -18.63 5.26
C SER A 221 4.24 -18.85 3.78
N PRO A 222 4.84 -19.87 3.12
CA PRO A 222 4.45 -20.24 1.75
C PRO A 222 2.96 -20.55 1.60
N ALA A 223 2.31 -21.14 2.60
CA ALA A 223 0.88 -21.42 2.59
C ALA A 223 0.04 -20.13 2.60
N GLU A 224 0.40 -19.16 3.43
CA GLU A 224 -0.29 -17.84 3.47
C GLU A 224 -0.09 -17.07 2.16
N LEU A 225 1.10 -17.13 1.57
CA LEU A 225 1.35 -16.49 0.28
C LEU A 225 0.55 -17.17 -0.85
N GLN A 226 0.37 -18.49 -0.79
CA GLN A 226 -0.48 -19.21 -1.76
C GLN A 226 -1.95 -18.80 -1.65
N GLU A 227 -2.48 -18.60 -0.43
CA GLU A 227 -3.84 -18.07 -0.20
C GLU A 227 -3.99 -16.66 -0.76
N TRP A 228 -2.97 -15.81 -0.56
CA TRP A 228 -2.95 -14.46 -1.11
C TRP A 228 -2.82 -14.46 -2.63
N ALA A 229 -2.04 -15.36 -3.22
CA ALA A 229 -1.94 -15.48 -4.68
C ALA A 229 -3.33 -15.77 -5.29
N ALA A 230 -4.06 -16.75 -4.77
CA ALA A 230 -5.42 -17.06 -5.24
C ALA A 230 -6.38 -15.87 -5.08
N THR A 231 -6.26 -15.13 -3.98
CA THR A 231 -7.06 -13.92 -3.73
C THR A 231 -6.73 -12.82 -4.75
N VAL A 232 -5.45 -12.55 -4.99
CA VAL A 232 -4.98 -11.52 -5.94
C VAL A 232 -5.41 -11.85 -7.36
N GLU A 233 -5.30 -13.11 -7.79
CA GLU A 233 -5.79 -13.56 -9.10
C GLU A 233 -7.29 -13.35 -9.27
N ASN A 234 -8.08 -13.62 -8.20
CA ASN A 234 -9.51 -13.38 -8.23
C ASN A 234 -9.84 -11.87 -8.32
N LEU A 235 -9.10 -11.01 -7.62
CA LEU A 235 -9.24 -9.56 -7.74
C LEU A 235 -8.86 -9.07 -9.14
N ALA A 236 -7.79 -9.60 -9.74
CA ALA A 236 -7.34 -9.22 -11.08
C ALA A 236 -8.39 -9.51 -12.18
N ARG A 237 -9.26 -10.48 -12.00
CA ARG A 237 -10.38 -10.73 -12.91
C ARG A 237 -11.48 -9.64 -12.85
N GLN A 238 -11.48 -8.77 -11.86
CA GLN A 238 -12.55 -7.81 -11.57
C GLN A 238 -12.13 -6.34 -11.78
N VAL A 239 -10.83 -6.06 -11.90
CA VAL A 239 -10.30 -4.69 -11.98
C VAL A 239 -9.26 -4.54 -13.09
N ARG A 240 -8.89 -3.29 -13.41
CA ARG A 240 -7.81 -3.03 -14.37
C ARG A 240 -6.43 -3.29 -13.79
N GLU A 241 -6.21 -2.93 -12.52
CA GLU A 241 -4.93 -3.16 -11.82
C GLU A 241 -5.17 -3.69 -10.41
N VAL A 242 -4.25 -4.51 -9.93
CA VAL A 242 -4.15 -4.93 -8.53
C VAL A 242 -2.79 -4.51 -8.01
N HIS A 243 -2.74 -3.69 -6.96
CA HIS A 243 -1.51 -3.37 -6.27
C HIS A 243 -1.42 -4.13 -4.94
N VAL A 244 -0.33 -4.86 -4.75
CA VAL A 244 -0.05 -5.60 -3.51
C VAL A 244 1.16 -4.99 -2.82
N MET A 245 0.94 -4.37 -1.66
CA MET A 245 1.95 -3.64 -0.90
C MET A 245 2.35 -4.39 0.36
N PHE A 246 3.59 -4.85 0.41
CA PHE A 246 4.16 -5.43 1.62
C PHE A 246 4.63 -4.33 2.57
N ASN A 247 4.15 -4.39 3.81
CA ASN A 247 4.51 -3.44 4.88
C ASN A 247 5.17 -4.14 6.09
N ASN A 248 5.44 -5.44 5.99
CA ASN A 248 6.13 -6.27 6.98
C ASN A 248 7.64 -6.22 6.81
N ASN A 249 8.24 -5.01 6.79
CA ASN A 249 9.61 -4.79 6.36
C ASN A 249 10.69 -5.15 7.40
N ALA A 250 10.32 -5.60 8.60
CA ALA A 250 11.29 -6.01 9.59
C ALA A 250 12.14 -7.18 9.09
N LYS A 251 13.44 -7.13 9.34
CA LYS A 251 14.41 -8.20 8.96
C LYS A 251 14.38 -8.59 7.48
N GLY A 252 13.88 -7.71 6.60
CA GLY A 252 13.78 -7.97 5.17
C GLY A 252 12.66 -8.93 4.75
N ALA A 253 11.74 -9.29 5.64
CA ALA A 253 10.64 -10.20 5.33
C ALA A 253 9.77 -9.67 4.18
N GLY A 254 9.45 -8.37 4.19
CA GLY A 254 8.62 -7.77 3.15
C GLY A 254 9.15 -7.97 1.73
N THR A 255 10.44 -7.79 1.51
CA THR A 255 11.05 -8.01 0.19
C THR A 255 11.07 -9.49 -0.20
N ARG A 256 11.39 -10.40 0.73
CA ARG A 256 11.36 -11.85 0.45
C ARG A 256 9.94 -12.32 0.12
N ASN A 257 8.96 -11.91 0.91
CA ASN A 257 7.56 -12.29 0.68
C ASN A 257 7.01 -11.70 -0.63
N ALA A 258 7.41 -10.46 -0.99
CA ALA A 258 7.02 -9.84 -2.25
C ALA A 258 7.56 -10.61 -3.47
N MET A 259 8.82 -11.03 -3.43
CA MET A 259 9.43 -11.87 -4.46
C MET A 259 8.73 -13.23 -4.56
N ALA A 260 8.52 -13.92 -3.43
CA ALA A 260 7.86 -15.22 -3.41
C ALA A 260 6.40 -15.13 -3.93
N LEU A 261 5.66 -14.07 -3.58
CA LEU A 261 4.33 -13.86 -4.14
C LEU A 261 4.38 -13.58 -5.65
N GLY A 262 5.37 -12.81 -6.11
CA GLY A 262 5.60 -12.55 -7.54
C GLY A 262 5.81 -13.84 -8.33
N GLU A 263 6.63 -14.76 -7.82
CA GLU A 263 6.85 -16.07 -8.41
C GLU A 263 5.54 -16.88 -8.51
N LEU A 264 4.77 -16.94 -7.41
CA LEU A 264 3.48 -17.65 -7.39
C LEU A 264 2.46 -17.10 -8.40
N LEU A 265 2.48 -15.79 -8.63
CA LEU A 265 1.58 -15.10 -9.57
C LEU A 265 2.11 -15.04 -11.00
N GLY A 266 3.30 -15.54 -11.27
CA GLY A 266 3.95 -15.42 -12.57
C GLY A 266 4.25 -13.96 -12.97
N VAL A 267 4.33 -13.05 -12.00
CA VAL A 267 4.76 -11.67 -12.21
C VAL A 267 6.28 -11.69 -12.31
N SER A 268 6.79 -11.25 -13.47
CA SER A 268 8.25 -11.22 -13.71
C SER A 268 8.88 -10.16 -12.81
N LEU A 269 9.46 -10.59 -11.70
CA LEU A 269 10.32 -9.79 -10.85
C LEU A 269 11.75 -10.32 -11.02
N GLU A 270 12.71 -9.43 -11.27
CA GLU A 270 14.12 -9.84 -11.27
C GLU A 270 14.55 -10.18 -9.83
N ASP A 271 15.32 -11.25 -9.66
CA ASP A 271 15.92 -11.53 -8.37
C ASP A 271 17.05 -10.53 -8.08
N PRO A 272 17.10 -9.90 -6.91
CA PRO A 272 18.23 -9.08 -6.53
C PRO A 272 19.48 -9.95 -6.45
N PRO A 273 20.63 -9.45 -6.94
CA PRO A 273 21.88 -10.20 -6.83
C PRO A 273 22.19 -10.51 -5.36
N PRO A 274 22.81 -11.65 -5.07
CA PRO A 274 23.15 -12.01 -3.70
C PRO A 274 24.02 -10.92 -3.05
N LEU A 275 23.73 -10.62 -1.78
CA LEU A 275 24.55 -9.68 -1.03
C LEU A 275 25.98 -10.20 -0.91
N PRO A 276 27.00 -9.32 -0.84
CA PRO A 276 28.35 -9.71 -0.49
C PRO A 276 28.39 -10.57 0.77
N PRO A 277 29.24 -11.60 0.87
CA PRO A 277 29.22 -12.55 1.99
C PRO A 277 29.31 -11.89 3.37
N GLU A 278 30.08 -10.81 3.51
CA GLU A 278 30.21 -10.06 4.75
C GLU A 278 28.89 -9.38 5.16
N GLN A 279 28.12 -8.90 4.19
CA GLN A 279 26.83 -8.28 4.41
C GLN A 279 25.74 -9.32 4.64
N ALA A 280 25.74 -10.43 3.91
CA ALA A 280 24.76 -11.50 4.03
C ALA A 280 24.72 -12.07 5.46
N ARG A 281 25.90 -12.20 6.12
CA ARG A 281 26.01 -12.69 7.51
C ARG A 281 25.25 -11.82 8.54
N LEU A 282 25.05 -10.54 8.27
CA LEU A 282 24.35 -9.62 9.18
C LEU A 282 22.81 -9.81 9.14
N PHE A 283 22.30 -10.48 8.13
CA PHE A 283 20.87 -10.71 7.90
C PHE A 283 20.50 -12.20 7.89
N SER A 284 21.46 -13.10 8.22
CA SER A 284 21.17 -14.51 8.44
C SER A 284 20.48 -14.72 9.79
N GLU A 285 19.63 -15.75 9.89
CA GLU A 285 18.81 -16.03 11.09
C GLU A 285 19.64 -16.42 12.34
N ASP A 286 20.96 -16.59 12.20
CA ASP A 286 21.88 -16.98 13.29
C ASP A 286 22.52 -15.79 14.00
N SER A 287 21.97 -14.55 13.93
CA SER A 287 22.49 -13.35 14.61
C SER A 287 21.51 -12.80 15.63
#